data_f33adf1916d31a1872d339aaee1d34e6
#
_entry.id   f33adf1916d31a1872d339aaee1d34e6
#
_cell.length_a   1.000
_cell.length_b   1.000
_cell.length_c   1.000
_cell.angle_alpha   90.00
_cell.angle_beta   90.00
_cell.angle_gamma   90.00
#
_symmetry.space_group_name_H-M   'P 1'
#
loop_
_entity.id
_entity.type
_entity.pdbx_description
1 polymer ?
#
loop_
_entity_poly.entity_id
_entity_poly.type
_entity_poly.pdbx_seq_one_letter_code
_entity_poly.pdbx_strand_id
1 'polypeptide(L)'
;MKAVLLDKPGPPSSLRIGEISIPGPGVDEALVRVCATSLNPVDYKVAAHGYEGWRYPHVLGVDVAGVIETIGEGLVSWNRGDQVFYHTTWRKDGSYAEFNVAPAHTFACIPEGISFVEAATLPCAALTAYCALHRRLHVREGDIVLVHAAAGGVGGFAVQLAKAAKAFVIGTCSASNAKYVRDLGADEVINYRSEDVFQRAKTIAGDRGIDAIIDNIGPGNGVDNLGLLGPEGGLACIAGVPDLSVVPDLPYSISIHDIGLGGVMASPAFRRRQEDLGRMATEVMTLVQVGRIRPTAAEEITLEAIPKALERLAEGHVRGKIVARVQS
;
A
#
# COMPACT_ATOMS: atom_id res chain seq x y z
N MET A 1 -26.77 4.43 -1.74
CA MET A 1 -25.57 4.32 -2.58
C MET A 1 -25.25 2.87 -2.87
N LYS A 2 -24.77 2.59 -4.08
CA LYS A 2 -24.30 1.26 -4.46
C LYS A 2 -22.97 0.95 -3.75
N ALA A 3 -22.81 -0.29 -3.29
CA ALA A 3 -21.60 -0.76 -2.62
C ALA A 3 -21.37 -2.27 -2.82
N VAL A 4 -20.13 -2.70 -2.59
CA VAL A 4 -19.77 -4.11 -2.42
C VAL A 4 -19.83 -4.45 -0.94
N LEU A 5 -20.71 -5.37 -0.57
CA LEU A 5 -21.12 -5.66 0.78
C LEU A 5 -20.62 -7.01 1.26
N LEU A 6 -20.10 -7.03 2.47
CA LEU A 6 -19.76 -8.23 3.24
C LEU A 6 -20.83 -8.42 4.33
N ASP A 7 -21.63 -9.49 4.27
CA ASP A 7 -22.71 -9.74 5.25
C ASP A 7 -22.22 -10.43 6.53
N LYS A 8 -21.06 -11.09 6.48
CA LYS A 8 -20.36 -11.75 7.59
C LYS A 8 -18.92 -12.07 7.19
N PRO A 9 -17.99 -12.32 8.11
CA PRO A 9 -16.63 -12.76 7.75
C PRO A 9 -16.64 -13.91 6.75
N GLY A 10 -15.80 -13.82 5.74
CA GLY A 10 -15.75 -14.82 4.67
C GLY A 10 -14.77 -14.49 3.53
N PRO A 11 -14.65 -15.39 2.56
CA PRO A 11 -13.81 -15.19 1.38
C PRO A 11 -14.36 -14.10 0.45
N PRO A 12 -13.57 -13.59 -0.52
CA PRO A 12 -14.04 -12.62 -1.51
C PRO A 12 -15.29 -13.04 -2.28
N SER A 13 -15.48 -14.35 -2.51
CA SER A 13 -16.70 -14.91 -3.14
C SER A 13 -17.99 -14.70 -2.34
N SER A 14 -17.89 -14.34 -1.07
CA SER A 14 -19.07 -13.99 -0.23
C SER A 14 -19.51 -12.55 -0.38
N LEU A 15 -18.72 -11.71 -1.06
CA LEU A 15 -19.07 -10.32 -1.32
C LEU A 15 -20.18 -10.23 -2.37
N ARG A 16 -21.11 -9.29 -2.17
CA ARG A 16 -22.22 -9.03 -3.09
C ARG A 16 -22.40 -7.55 -3.36
N ILE A 17 -23.03 -7.22 -4.46
CA ILE A 17 -23.46 -5.86 -4.75
C ILE A 17 -24.78 -5.59 -4.03
N GLY A 18 -24.91 -4.40 -3.45
CA GLY A 18 -26.14 -3.97 -2.80
C GLY A 18 -26.19 -2.46 -2.62
N GLU A 19 -27.27 -2.01 -1.98
CA GLU A 19 -27.47 -0.60 -1.67
C GLU A 19 -27.52 -0.39 -0.16
N ILE A 20 -26.88 0.70 0.30
CA ILE A 20 -26.92 1.19 1.68
C ILE A 20 -27.15 2.69 1.69
N SER A 21 -27.47 3.25 2.86
CA SER A 21 -27.62 4.69 3.04
C SER A 21 -26.29 5.41 2.79
N ILE A 22 -26.36 6.62 2.23
CA ILE A 22 -25.17 7.50 2.13
C ILE A 22 -24.84 8.00 3.55
N PRO A 23 -23.60 7.82 4.03
CA PRO A 23 -23.20 8.31 5.36
C PRO A 23 -23.07 9.84 5.35
N GLY A 24 -23.31 10.48 6.51
CA GLY A 24 -23.00 11.90 6.72
C GLY A 24 -21.62 12.07 7.36
N PRO A 25 -20.85 13.12 6.97
CA PRO A 25 -19.57 13.41 7.62
C PRO A 25 -19.78 13.99 9.01
N GLY A 26 -18.95 13.56 9.96
CA GLY A 26 -18.86 14.15 11.31
C GLY A 26 -17.95 15.39 11.35
N VAL A 27 -17.63 15.84 12.57
CA VAL A 27 -16.70 16.94 12.79
C VAL A 27 -15.31 16.58 12.23
N ASP A 28 -14.68 17.51 11.50
CA ASP A 28 -13.39 17.33 10.81
C ASP A 28 -13.37 16.22 9.75
N GLU A 29 -14.51 15.64 9.36
CA GLU A 29 -14.62 14.64 8.30
C GLU A 29 -15.18 15.27 7.01
N ALA A 30 -14.95 14.60 5.89
CA ALA A 30 -15.64 14.92 4.64
C ALA A 30 -16.25 13.66 4.02
N LEU A 31 -17.39 13.84 3.35
CA LEU A 31 -17.98 12.87 2.44
C LEU A 31 -17.33 13.05 1.08
N VAL A 32 -16.72 11.99 0.57
CA VAL A 32 -16.07 11.96 -0.73
C VAL A 32 -16.85 11.05 -1.66
N ARG A 33 -17.24 11.57 -2.83
CA ARG A 33 -17.73 10.80 -3.95
C ARG A 33 -16.56 10.04 -4.56
N VAL A 34 -16.57 8.72 -4.44
CA VAL A 34 -15.48 7.86 -4.88
C VAL A 34 -15.52 7.73 -6.40
N CYS A 35 -14.50 8.21 -7.09
CA CYS A 35 -14.33 8.05 -8.53
C CYS A 35 -13.56 6.78 -8.88
N ALA A 36 -12.53 6.45 -8.08
CA ALA A 36 -11.76 5.22 -8.22
C ALA A 36 -11.28 4.71 -6.86
N THR A 37 -11.13 3.41 -6.76
CA THR A 37 -10.55 2.67 -5.62
C THR A 37 -9.65 1.56 -6.13
N SER A 38 -8.66 1.12 -5.35
CA SER A 38 -7.82 0.02 -5.78
C SER A 38 -7.82 -1.14 -4.79
N LEU A 39 -7.53 -2.35 -5.28
CA LEU A 39 -7.59 -3.58 -4.51
C LEU A 39 -6.26 -3.86 -3.81
N ASN A 40 -6.35 -4.35 -2.57
CA ASN A 40 -5.19 -4.66 -1.73
C ASN A 40 -5.33 -6.01 -1.03
N PRO A 41 -4.21 -6.71 -0.72
CA PRO A 41 -4.26 -7.94 0.06
C PRO A 41 -4.92 -7.78 1.44
N VAL A 42 -4.83 -6.61 2.08
CA VAL A 42 -5.50 -6.35 3.36
C VAL A 42 -7.01 -6.52 3.24
N ASP A 43 -7.63 -6.17 2.12
CA ASP A 43 -9.08 -6.22 1.94
C ASP A 43 -9.63 -7.63 2.09
N TYR A 44 -9.05 -8.63 1.39
CA TYR A 44 -9.50 -10.02 1.53
C TYR A 44 -9.02 -10.67 2.83
N LYS A 45 -7.88 -10.25 3.38
CA LYS A 45 -7.39 -10.78 4.67
C LYS A 45 -8.30 -10.37 5.82
N VAL A 46 -8.68 -9.08 5.89
CA VAL A 46 -9.62 -8.61 6.93
C VAL A 46 -11.03 -9.13 6.72
N ALA A 47 -11.48 -9.31 5.46
CA ALA A 47 -12.76 -9.93 5.15
C ALA A 47 -12.88 -11.36 5.72
N ALA A 48 -11.80 -12.15 5.60
CA ALA A 48 -11.77 -13.54 6.05
C ALA A 48 -11.97 -13.70 7.57
N HIS A 49 -11.43 -12.75 8.34
CA HIS A 49 -11.46 -12.81 9.81
C HIS A 49 -12.54 -11.92 10.44
N GLY A 50 -12.95 -10.87 9.72
CA GLY A 50 -13.82 -9.82 10.27
C GLY A 50 -13.11 -8.97 11.33
N TYR A 51 -13.87 -8.05 11.92
CA TYR A 51 -13.42 -7.21 13.02
C TYR A 51 -14.58 -7.00 14.00
N GLU A 52 -14.34 -7.12 15.30
CA GLU A 52 -15.37 -7.05 16.34
C GLU A 52 -16.18 -5.73 16.32
N GLY A 53 -15.55 -4.64 15.90
CA GLY A 53 -16.19 -3.32 15.77
C GLY A 53 -17.06 -3.13 14.52
N TRP A 54 -17.10 -4.11 13.60
CA TRP A 54 -17.90 -3.97 12.38
C TRP A 54 -19.40 -4.17 12.62
N ARG A 55 -20.17 -3.39 11.89
CA ARG A 55 -21.59 -3.66 11.67
C ARG A 55 -21.73 -4.27 10.27
N TYR A 56 -22.60 -5.26 10.13
CA TYR A 56 -22.89 -5.90 8.87
C TYR A 56 -24.24 -5.46 8.33
N PRO A 57 -24.41 -5.31 7.00
CA PRO A 57 -23.37 -5.49 5.99
C PRO A 57 -22.26 -4.41 6.12
N HIS A 58 -21.00 -4.82 5.88
CA HIS A 58 -19.83 -3.94 5.96
C HIS A 58 -19.23 -3.71 4.56
N VAL A 59 -18.66 -2.51 4.32
CA VAL A 59 -17.99 -2.14 3.08
C VAL A 59 -16.48 -2.20 3.27
N LEU A 60 -15.80 -2.95 2.41
CA LEU A 60 -14.33 -3.05 2.40
C LEU A 60 -13.69 -1.94 1.54
N GLY A 61 -12.34 -2.01 1.41
CA GLY A 61 -11.54 -1.11 0.59
C GLY A 61 -10.88 0.00 1.39
N VAL A 62 -9.59 0.23 1.12
CA VAL A 62 -8.80 1.23 1.86
C VAL A 62 -8.25 2.37 1.00
N ASP A 63 -8.34 2.27 -0.32
CA ASP A 63 -7.85 3.30 -1.25
C ASP A 63 -9.01 4.16 -1.76
N VAL A 64 -8.89 5.47 -1.67
CA VAL A 64 -9.87 6.42 -2.20
C VAL A 64 -9.18 7.43 -3.11
N ALA A 65 -9.76 7.64 -4.29
CA ALA A 65 -9.54 8.81 -5.14
C ALA A 65 -10.91 9.32 -5.59
N GLY A 66 -11.22 10.59 -5.34
CA GLY A 66 -12.55 11.12 -5.60
C GLY A 66 -12.67 12.62 -5.38
N VAL A 67 -13.91 13.09 -5.28
CA VAL A 67 -14.24 14.50 -5.15
C VAL A 67 -15.00 14.72 -3.84
N ILE A 68 -14.65 15.75 -3.10
CA ILE A 68 -15.37 16.14 -1.88
C ILE A 68 -16.79 16.59 -2.24
N GLU A 69 -17.79 15.87 -1.74
CA GLU A 69 -19.20 16.16 -1.96
C GLU A 69 -19.81 17.03 -0.85
N THR A 70 -19.44 16.74 0.41
CA THR A 70 -19.90 17.48 1.58
C THR A 70 -18.78 17.53 2.62
N ILE A 71 -18.64 18.67 3.28
CA ILE A 71 -17.71 18.86 4.41
C ILE A 71 -18.48 18.84 5.72
N GLY A 72 -17.89 18.22 6.74
CA GLY A 72 -18.41 18.25 8.11
C GLY A 72 -18.10 19.57 8.83
N GLU A 73 -18.70 19.74 9.99
CA GLU A 73 -18.47 20.92 10.83
C GLU A 73 -16.99 21.04 11.25
N GLY A 74 -16.47 22.25 11.32
CA GLY A 74 -15.10 22.56 11.74
C GLY A 74 -14.05 22.46 10.63
N LEU A 75 -14.37 21.90 9.47
CA LEU A 75 -13.43 21.73 8.37
C LEU A 75 -13.31 23.00 7.53
N VAL A 76 -12.14 23.64 7.58
CA VAL A 76 -11.85 24.90 6.87
C VAL A 76 -10.76 24.80 5.80
N SER A 77 -10.05 23.66 5.75
CA SER A 77 -8.90 23.45 4.85
C SER A 77 -9.29 22.85 3.49
N TRP A 78 -10.55 22.42 3.32
CA TRP A 78 -11.04 21.78 2.12
C TRP A 78 -12.38 22.36 1.69
N ASN A 79 -12.68 22.27 0.41
CA ASN A 79 -13.94 22.75 -0.18
C ASN A 79 -14.67 21.62 -0.92
N ARG A 80 -16.00 21.76 -1.06
CA ARG A 80 -16.76 20.95 -2.00
C ARG A 80 -16.18 21.12 -3.40
N GLY A 81 -15.97 20.00 -4.11
CA GLY A 81 -15.40 19.97 -5.45
C GLY A 81 -13.89 19.72 -5.48
N ASP A 82 -13.19 19.80 -4.36
CA ASP A 82 -11.75 19.47 -4.32
C ASP A 82 -11.53 18.00 -4.65
N GLN A 83 -10.54 17.74 -5.51
CA GLN A 83 -10.13 16.38 -5.89
C GLN A 83 -9.10 15.87 -4.91
N VAL A 84 -9.38 14.73 -4.29
CA VAL A 84 -8.58 14.19 -3.19
C VAL A 84 -8.30 12.71 -3.34
N PHE A 85 -7.19 12.26 -2.76
CA PHE A 85 -6.91 10.85 -2.55
C PHE A 85 -6.36 10.63 -1.14
N TYR A 86 -6.63 9.46 -0.57
CA TYR A 86 -6.21 9.12 0.77
C TYR A 86 -6.33 7.62 1.06
N HIS A 87 -5.59 7.16 2.07
CA HIS A 87 -5.78 5.85 2.68
C HIS A 87 -6.85 5.94 3.77
N THR A 88 -7.99 5.27 3.59
CA THR A 88 -9.02 5.17 4.63
C THR A 88 -8.74 4.01 5.59
N THR A 89 -9.64 3.73 6.50
CA THR A 89 -9.48 2.66 7.48
C THR A 89 -10.39 1.48 7.18
N TRP A 90 -9.89 0.27 7.32
CA TRP A 90 -10.72 -0.94 7.29
C TRP A 90 -11.60 -1.12 8.54
N ARG A 91 -11.45 -0.25 9.56
CA ARG A 91 -12.25 -0.30 10.80
C ARG A 91 -13.65 0.32 10.67
N LYS A 92 -13.87 1.16 9.68
CA LYS A 92 -15.14 1.75 9.27
C LYS A 92 -15.46 1.28 7.85
N ASP A 93 -16.66 1.61 7.35
CA ASP A 93 -17.01 1.37 5.96
C ASP A 93 -15.99 2.00 5.01
N GLY A 94 -15.51 1.19 4.07
CA GLY A 94 -14.41 1.50 3.19
C GLY A 94 -14.82 2.10 1.85
N SER A 95 -13.97 1.92 0.85
CA SER A 95 -14.04 2.60 -0.44
C SER A 95 -14.73 1.80 -1.57
N TYR A 96 -15.15 0.56 -1.31
CA TYR A 96 -15.87 -0.22 -2.32
C TYR A 96 -17.34 0.19 -2.40
N ALA A 97 -17.59 1.50 -2.48
CA ALA A 97 -18.88 2.14 -2.54
C ALA A 97 -18.81 3.48 -3.28
N GLU A 98 -19.96 4.01 -3.68
CA GLU A 98 -20.05 5.31 -4.37
C GLU A 98 -19.60 6.49 -3.51
N PHE A 99 -19.66 6.37 -2.18
CA PHE A 99 -19.22 7.41 -1.25
C PHE A 99 -18.46 6.80 -0.07
N ASN A 100 -17.48 7.57 0.44
CA ASN A 100 -16.75 7.24 1.66
C ASN A 100 -16.61 8.48 2.54
N VAL A 101 -16.65 8.29 3.86
CA VAL A 101 -16.41 9.34 4.86
C VAL A 101 -15.08 9.07 5.54
N ALA A 102 -14.22 10.09 5.61
CA ALA A 102 -12.95 9.99 6.32
C ALA A 102 -12.51 11.34 6.92
N PRO A 103 -11.59 11.30 7.93
CA PRO A 103 -11.00 12.50 8.50
C PRO A 103 -10.18 13.26 7.46
N ALA A 104 -10.54 14.49 7.19
CA ALA A 104 -9.98 15.28 6.09
C ALA A 104 -8.49 15.65 6.26
N HIS A 105 -7.94 15.53 7.47
CA HIS A 105 -6.50 15.71 7.72
C HIS A 105 -5.62 14.57 7.17
N THR A 106 -6.24 13.50 6.68
CA THR A 106 -5.53 12.40 6.00
C THR A 106 -5.48 12.57 4.48
N PHE A 107 -6.17 13.57 3.94
CA PHE A 107 -6.29 13.81 2.50
C PHE A 107 -5.05 14.46 1.90
N ALA A 108 -4.85 14.18 0.62
CA ALA A 108 -3.95 14.94 -0.25
C ALA A 108 -4.69 15.30 -1.54
N CYS A 109 -4.31 16.44 -2.14
CA CYS A 109 -4.89 16.93 -3.38
C CYS A 109 -4.45 16.06 -4.56
N ILE A 110 -5.37 15.81 -5.50
CA ILE A 110 -5.05 15.28 -6.83
C ILE A 110 -4.84 16.48 -7.76
N PRO A 111 -3.62 16.71 -8.26
CA PRO A 111 -3.34 17.83 -9.14
C PRO A 111 -3.90 17.61 -10.55
N GLU A 112 -4.06 18.70 -11.29
CA GLU A 112 -4.44 18.64 -12.71
C GLU A 112 -3.46 17.76 -13.50
N GLY A 113 -3.99 16.94 -14.41
CA GLY A 113 -3.23 16.02 -15.24
C GLY A 113 -3.04 14.62 -14.65
N ILE A 114 -3.41 14.40 -13.38
CA ILE A 114 -3.42 13.06 -12.76
C ILE A 114 -4.87 12.56 -12.71
N SER A 115 -5.13 11.39 -13.28
CA SER A 115 -6.46 10.77 -13.26
C SER A 115 -6.77 10.16 -11.88
N PHE A 116 -8.08 9.99 -11.56
CA PHE A 116 -8.51 9.28 -10.35
C PHE A 116 -8.00 7.83 -10.31
N VAL A 117 -7.88 7.17 -11.48
CA VAL A 117 -7.33 5.81 -11.58
C VAL A 117 -5.87 5.77 -11.15
N GLU A 118 -5.07 6.71 -11.63
CA GLU A 118 -3.66 6.83 -11.22
C GLU A 118 -3.55 7.14 -9.73
N ALA A 119 -4.30 8.13 -9.24
CA ALA A 119 -4.31 8.53 -7.84
C ALA A 119 -4.73 7.39 -6.91
N ALA A 120 -5.72 6.56 -7.31
CA ALA A 120 -6.19 5.42 -6.51
C ALA A 120 -5.13 4.31 -6.32
N THR A 121 -4.06 4.27 -7.13
CA THR A 121 -2.98 3.29 -6.95
C THR A 121 -2.06 3.61 -5.77
N LEU A 122 -2.10 4.85 -5.26
CA LEU A 122 -1.09 5.37 -4.34
C LEU A 122 -1.38 5.09 -2.85
N PRO A 123 -2.63 5.22 -2.32
CA PRO A 123 -2.83 5.32 -0.88
C PRO A 123 -2.28 4.14 -0.08
N CYS A 124 -2.68 2.92 -0.37
CA CYS A 124 -2.15 1.76 0.36
C CYS A 124 -0.73 1.42 -0.11
N ALA A 125 -0.52 1.24 -1.41
CA ALA A 125 0.71 0.66 -1.91
C ALA A 125 1.90 1.63 -1.85
N ALA A 126 1.76 2.85 -2.38
CA ALA A 126 2.86 3.80 -2.40
C ALA A 126 3.16 4.36 -1.01
N LEU A 127 2.13 4.63 -0.17
CA LEU A 127 2.37 5.12 1.19
C LEU A 127 3.01 4.04 2.07
N THR A 128 2.67 2.75 1.90
CA THR A 128 3.35 1.66 2.60
C THR A 128 4.83 1.60 2.23
N ALA A 129 5.15 1.63 0.94
CA ALA A 129 6.53 1.65 0.46
C ALA A 129 7.27 2.91 0.94
N TYR A 130 6.64 4.09 0.89
CA TYR A 130 7.20 5.35 1.36
C TYR A 130 7.46 5.33 2.87
N CYS A 131 6.50 4.85 3.65
CA CYS A 131 6.67 4.68 5.10
C CYS A 131 7.86 3.77 5.41
N ALA A 132 7.97 2.62 4.75
CA ALA A 132 9.05 1.68 4.93
C ALA A 132 10.42 2.32 4.61
N LEU A 133 10.57 2.89 3.42
CA LEU A 133 11.86 3.40 2.93
C LEU A 133 12.29 4.71 3.61
N HIS A 134 11.37 5.67 3.77
CA HIS A 134 11.72 7.03 4.21
C HIS A 134 11.42 7.31 5.68
N ARG A 135 10.35 6.71 6.26
CA ARG A 135 9.98 6.95 7.67
C ARG A 135 10.60 5.94 8.65
N ARG A 136 11.04 4.77 8.16
CA ARG A 136 11.57 3.69 9.01
C ARG A 136 13.02 3.35 8.70
N LEU A 137 13.33 2.99 7.46
CA LEU A 137 14.66 2.55 7.05
C LEU A 137 15.60 3.72 6.70
N HIS A 138 15.06 4.92 6.45
CA HIS A 138 15.83 6.12 6.12
C HIS A 138 16.81 5.93 4.96
N VAL A 139 16.36 5.22 3.91
CA VAL A 139 17.17 4.89 2.73
C VAL A 139 17.77 6.14 2.09
N ARG A 140 19.07 6.05 1.74
CA ARG A 140 19.90 7.14 1.23
C ARG A 140 20.57 6.78 -0.08
N GLU A 141 21.20 7.78 -0.70
CA GLU A 141 22.05 7.59 -1.87
C GLU A 141 23.21 6.61 -1.57
N GLY A 142 23.36 5.60 -2.43
CA GLY A 142 24.39 4.58 -2.33
C GLY A 142 24.02 3.37 -1.45
N ASP A 143 22.87 3.35 -0.80
CA ASP A 143 22.37 2.16 -0.09
C ASP A 143 22.03 1.03 -1.07
N ILE A 144 22.18 -0.21 -0.62
CA ILE A 144 21.71 -1.42 -1.33
C ILE A 144 20.35 -1.80 -0.74
N VAL A 145 19.35 -1.81 -1.60
CA VAL A 145 17.96 -2.10 -1.20
C VAL A 145 17.47 -3.38 -1.88
N LEU A 146 17.07 -4.37 -1.11
CA LEU A 146 16.41 -5.59 -1.61
C LEU A 146 14.89 -5.43 -1.48
N VAL A 147 14.18 -5.61 -2.58
CA VAL A 147 12.72 -5.55 -2.63
C VAL A 147 12.16 -6.91 -3.04
N HIS A 148 11.55 -7.62 -2.11
CA HIS A 148 10.84 -8.86 -2.42
C HIS A 148 9.50 -8.57 -3.11
N ALA A 149 9.05 -9.50 -3.98
CA ALA A 149 7.84 -9.35 -4.79
C ALA A 149 7.77 -7.98 -5.50
N ALA A 150 8.87 -7.57 -6.12
CA ALA A 150 9.09 -6.26 -6.74
C ALA A 150 8.09 -5.92 -7.87
N ALA A 151 7.38 -6.90 -8.44
CA ALA A 151 6.37 -6.68 -9.48
C ALA A 151 4.96 -6.39 -8.92
N GLY A 152 4.74 -6.53 -7.61
CA GLY A 152 3.47 -6.26 -6.94
C GLY A 152 3.21 -4.78 -6.67
N GLY A 153 2.09 -4.47 -6.03
CA GLY A 153 1.70 -3.08 -5.73
C GLY A 153 2.74 -2.35 -4.88
N VAL A 154 2.98 -2.80 -3.65
CA VAL A 154 3.98 -2.19 -2.75
C VAL A 154 5.38 -2.32 -3.31
N GLY A 155 5.76 -3.51 -3.81
CA GLY A 155 7.09 -3.77 -4.35
C GLY A 155 7.45 -2.86 -5.52
N GLY A 156 6.50 -2.62 -6.44
CA GLY A 156 6.72 -1.74 -7.58
C GLY A 156 6.94 -0.27 -7.21
N PHE A 157 6.26 0.22 -6.17
CA PHE A 157 6.54 1.55 -5.62
C PHE A 157 7.83 1.58 -4.81
N ALA A 158 8.14 0.51 -4.07
CA ALA A 158 9.39 0.42 -3.32
C ALA A 158 10.62 0.49 -4.24
N VAL A 159 10.61 -0.21 -5.38
CA VAL A 159 11.67 -0.11 -6.40
C VAL A 159 11.84 1.34 -6.88
N GLN A 160 10.75 1.99 -7.27
CA GLN A 160 10.80 3.36 -7.79
C GLN A 160 11.27 4.37 -6.73
N LEU A 161 10.76 4.27 -5.51
CA LEU A 161 11.12 5.17 -4.40
C LEU A 161 12.59 5.00 -3.99
N ALA A 162 13.07 3.75 -3.89
CA ALA A 162 14.49 3.48 -3.60
C ALA A 162 15.39 4.04 -4.73
N LYS A 163 14.98 3.86 -5.98
CA LYS A 163 15.71 4.43 -7.11
C LYS A 163 15.66 5.96 -7.14
N ALA A 164 14.54 6.58 -6.76
CA ALA A 164 14.44 8.03 -6.60
C ALA A 164 15.37 8.56 -5.49
N ALA A 165 15.65 7.76 -4.45
CA ALA A 165 16.65 8.04 -3.42
C ALA A 165 18.09 7.75 -3.89
N LYS A 166 18.31 7.30 -5.13
CA LYS A 166 19.58 6.90 -5.75
C LYS A 166 20.25 5.68 -5.06
N ALA A 167 19.45 4.78 -4.51
CA ALA A 167 19.92 3.50 -4.01
C ALA A 167 20.24 2.53 -5.16
N PHE A 168 21.03 1.52 -4.88
CA PHE A 168 21.19 0.33 -5.74
C PHE A 168 20.09 -0.66 -5.39
N VAL A 169 19.22 -0.99 -6.36
CA VAL A 169 17.99 -1.73 -6.12
C VAL A 169 18.05 -3.14 -6.68
N ILE A 170 17.87 -4.12 -5.82
CA ILE A 170 17.71 -5.54 -6.17
C ILE A 170 16.24 -5.90 -6.03
N GLY A 171 15.58 -6.32 -7.12
CA GLY A 171 14.19 -6.73 -7.10
C GLY A 171 14.02 -8.24 -7.28
N THR A 172 13.17 -8.90 -6.48
CA THR A 172 12.82 -10.31 -6.74
C THR A 172 11.48 -10.41 -7.46
N CYS A 173 11.41 -11.19 -8.54
CA CYS A 173 10.17 -11.46 -9.27
C CYS A 173 10.28 -12.75 -10.10
N SER A 174 9.21 -13.15 -10.78
CA SER A 174 9.26 -14.21 -11.81
C SER A 174 9.90 -13.70 -13.10
N ALA A 175 10.42 -14.59 -13.93
CA ALA A 175 11.03 -14.25 -15.22
C ALA A 175 10.12 -13.38 -16.11
N SER A 176 8.80 -13.64 -16.13
CA SER A 176 7.82 -12.88 -16.91
C SER A 176 7.70 -11.41 -16.49
N ASN A 177 8.08 -11.09 -15.26
CA ASN A 177 8.03 -9.74 -14.70
C ASN A 177 9.40 -9.04 -14.69
N ALA A 178 10.50 -9.71 -15.08
CA ALA A 178 11.84 -9.17 -14.96
C ALA A 178 12.02 -7.85 -15.74
N LYS A 179 11.50 -7.78 -16.97
CA LYS A 179 11.53 -6.54 -17.75
C LYS A 179 10.77 -5.41 -17.05
N TYR A 180 9.57 -5.69 -16.55
CA TYR A 180 8.76 -4.69 -15.85
C TYR A 180 9.47 -4.15 -14.61
N VAL A 181 10.10 -5.01 -13.80
CA VAL A 181 10.81 -4.59 -12.59
C VAL A 181 12.06 -3.75 -12.93
N ARG A 182 12.79 -4.09 -14.01
CA ARG A 182 13.87 -3.23 -14.53
C ARG A 182 13.36 -1.88 -15.04
N ASP A 183 12.23 -1.86 -15.76
CA ASP A 183 11.60 -0.63 -16.25
C ASP A 183 11.09 0.28 -15.10
N LEU A 184 10.89 -0.27 -13.89
CA LEU A 184 10.62 0.49 -12.66
C LEU A 184 11.89 1.06 -12.02
N GLY A 185 13.07 0.62 -12.44
CA GLY A 185 14.35 1.13 -11.98
C GLY A 185 15.20 0.16 -11.15
N ALA A 186 14.87 -1.13 -11.08
CA ALA A 186 15.74 -2.11 -10.44
C ALA A 186 17.04 -2.28 -11.24
N ASP A 187 18.19 -2.20 -10.55
CA ASP A 187 19.50 -2.39 -11.13
C ASP A 187 19.78 -3.90 -11.37
N GLU A 188 19.35 -4.76 -10.43
CA GLU A 188 19.42 -6.20 -10.52
C GLU A 188 18.05 -6.84 -10.29
N VAL A 189 17.80 -7.94 -10.97
CA VAL A 189 16.56 -8.72 -10.82
C VAL A 189 16.90 -10.18 -10.60
N ILE A 190 16.39 -10.75 -9.51
CA ILE A 190 16.55 -12.16 -9.15
C ILE A 190 15.24 -12.89 -9.44
N ASN A 191 15.30 -13.96 -10.26
CA ASN A 191 14.15 -14.80 -10.52
C ASN A 191 14.01 -15.88 -9.44
N TYR A 192 13.12 -15.65 -8.49
CA TYR A 192 12.88 -16.54 -7.34
C TYR A 192 12.45 -17.98 -7.71
N ARG A 193 12.08 -18.24 -8.99
CA ARG A 193 11.69 -19.56 -9.44
C ARG A 193 12.86 -20.42 -9.91
N SER A 194 13.99 -19.83 -10.26
CA SER A 194 15.15 -20.51 -10.85
C SER A 194 16.46 -20.20 -10.14
N GLU A 195 16.47 -19.24 -9.24
CA GLU A 195 17.66 -18.82 -8.52
C GLU A 195 17.42 -18.92 -7.00
N ASP A 196 18.47 -19.24 -6.25
CA ASP A 196 18.49 -19.04 -4.80
C ASP A 196 18.59 -17.56 -4.53
N VAL A 197 17.48 -16.97 -4.05
CA VAL A 197 17.36 -15.52 -3.83
C VAL A 197 18.43 -15.03 -2.83
N PHE A 198 18.63 -15.77 -1.74
CA PHE A 198 19.50 -15.34 -0.66
C PHE A 198 20.96 -15.42 -1.07
N GLN A 199 21.38 -16.50 -1.70
CA GLN A 199 22.75 -16.64 -2.20
C GLN A 199 23.05 -15.61 -3.29
N ARG A 200 22.10 -15.37 -4.20
CA ARG A 200 22.26 -14.36 -5.25
C ARG A 200 22.33 -12.95 -4.69
N ALA A 201 21.43 -12.59 -3.77
CA ALA A 201 21.44 -11.29 -3.10
C ALA A 201 22.74 -11.07 -2.32
N LYS A 202 23.23 -12.08 -1.59
CA LYS A 202 24.51 -12.04 -0.89
C LYS A 202 25.69 -11.84 -1.85
N THR A 203 25.67 -12.52 -3.00
CA THR A 203 26.72 -12.35 -4.03
C THR A 203 26.74 -10.94 -4.59
N ILE A 204 25.57 -10.32 -4.82
CA ILE A 204 25.45 -8.95 -5.33
C ILE A 204 25.88 -7.92 -4.28
N ALA A 205 25.47 -8.09 -3.03
CA ALA A 205 25.80 -7.16 -1.94
C ALA A 205 27.27 -7.27 -1.48
N GLY A 206 27.89 -8.45 -1.67
CA GLY A 206 29.24 -8.72 -1.21
C GLY A 206 29.38 -8.66 0.32
N ASP A 207 30.57 -8.37 0.81
CA ASP A 207 30.87 -8.31 2.25
C ASP A 207 30.21 -7.12 2.98
N ARG A 208 29.74 -6.13 2.24
CA ARG A 208 29.04 -4.98 2.81
C ARG A 208 27.68 -5.37 3.40
N GLY A 209 27.02 -6.38 2.82
CA GLY A 209 25.62 -6.72 3.12
C GLY A 209 24.62 -5.73 2.53
N ILE A 210 23.35 -5.90 2.89
CA ILE A 210 22.22 -5.10 2.41
C ILE A 210 21.83 -4.08 3.48
N ASP A 211 21.64 -2.81 3.06
CA ASP A 211 21.29 -1.72 3.97
C ASP A 211 19.79 -1.72 4.32
N ALA A 212 18.93 -2.08 3.36
CA ALA A 212 17.48 -2.08 3.57
C ALA A 212 16.79 -3.22 2.82
N ILE A 213 15.88 -3.94 3.49
CA ILE A 213 15.07 -5.00 2.89
C ILE A 213 13.59 -4.66 3.06
N ILE A 214 12.84 -4.73 1.96
CA ILE A 214 11.37 -4.61 1.94
C ILE A 214 10.79 -6.01 1.73
N ASP A 215 10.25 -6.59 2.80
CA ASP A 215 9.63 -7.92 2.74
C ASP A 215 8.12 -7.82 2.51
N ASN A 216 7.71 -8.06 1.27
CA ASN A 216 6.31 -8.13 0.85
C ASN A 216 5.76 -9.57 0.84
N ILE A 217 6.54 -10.57 1.26
CA ILE A 217 6.17 -11.99 1.17
C ILE A 217 5.61 -12.50 2.50
N GLY A 218 6.31 -12.21 3.61
CA GLY A 218 5.86 -12.53 4.95
C GLY A 218 6.85 -13.35 5.78
N PRO A 219 6.40 -13.87 6.96
CA PRO A 219 7.29 -14.38 8.01
C PRO A 219 8.24 -15.50 7.59
N GLY A 220 7.86 -16.31 6.58
CA GLY A 220 8.65 -17.45 6.13
C GLY A 220 10.05 -17.10 5.60
N ASN A 221 10.23 -15.90 5.05
CA ASN A 221 11.53 -15.42 4.54
C ASN A 221 12.26 -14.51 5.54
N GLY A 222 11.62 -14.17 6.64
CA GLY A 222 12.10 -13.11 7.53
C GLY A 222 13.45 -13.41 8.17
N VAL A 223 13.67 -14.64 8.60
CA VAL A 223 14.93 -15.06 9.24
C VAL A 223 16.10 -15.02 8.26
N ASP A 224 15.89 -15.54 7.05
CA ASP A 224 16.90 -15.51 5.99
C ASP A 224 17.25 -14.08 5.58
N ASN A 225 16.25 -13.20 5.53
CA ASN A 225 16.44 -11.76 5.28
C ASN A 225 17.36 -11.10 6.31
N LEU A 226 17.25 -11.48 7.60
CA LEU A 226 18.12 -10.93 8.64
C LEU A 226 19.59 -11.28 8.41
N GLY A 227 19.87 -12.46 7.87
CA GLY A 227 21.23 -12.91 7.52
C GLY A 227 21.85 -12.21 6.31
N LEU A 228 21.06 -11.42 5.55
CA LEU A 228 21.56 -10.59 4.44
C LEU A 228 21.90 -9.17 4.83
N LEU A 229 21.39 -8.69 5.98
CA LEU A 229 21.61 -7.31 6.41
C LEU A 229 23.10 -7.07 6.73
N GLY A 230 23.58 -5.92 6.33
CA GLY A 230 24.85 -5.37 6.78
C GLY A 230 24.73 -4.66 8.14
N PRO A 231 25.85 -4.10 8.66
CA PRO A 231 25.83 -3.29 9.87
C PRO A 231 24.83 -2.13 9.77
N GLU A 232 24.03 -1.96 10.83
CA GLU A 232 22.95 -0.97 10.91
C GLU A 232 21.82 -1.14 9.87
N GLY A 233 21.84 -2.24 9.12
CA GLY A 233 20.81 -2.54 8.13
C GLY A 233 19.43 -2.77 8.75
N GLY A 234 18.39 -2.63 7.94
CA GLY A 234 17.01 -2.73 8.42
C GLY A 234 16.08 -3.56 7.54
N LEU A 235 15.17 -4.28 8.19
CA LEU A 235 14.10 -5.06 7.58
C LEU A 235 12.74 -4.38 7.81
N ALA A 236 12.05 -4.04 6.74
CA ALA A 236 10.64 -3.61 6.80
C ALA A 236 9.72 -4.78 6.42
N CYS A 237 8.91 -5.23 7.37
CA CYS A 237 7.97 -6.32 7.25
C CYS A 237 6.60 -5.77 6.83
N ILE A 238 6.16 -6.05 5.59
CA ILE A 238 4.87 -5.58 5.07
C ILE A 238 3.78 -6.65 5.25
N ALA A 239 4.17 -7.91 5.16
CA ALA A 239 3.23 -9.03 5.19
C ALA A 239 3.28 -9.86 6.50
N GLY A 240 3.92 -9.34 7.52
CA GLY A 240 4.06 -9.92 8.85
C GLY A 240 5.52 -10.03 9.31
N VAL A 241 5.71 -9.95 10.62
CA VAL A 241 7.03 -9.99 11.28
C VAL A 241 7.51 -11.44 11.38
N PRO A 242 8.82 -11.74 11.17
CA PRO A 242 9.38 -13.07 11.38
C PRO A 242 9.34 -13.50 12.85
N ASP A 243 9.56 -14.78 13.08
CA ASP A 243 9.77 -15.29 14.44
C ASP A 243 11.08 -14.73 15.00
N LEU A 244 10.98 -13.80 15.93
CA LEU A 244 12.13 -13.14 16.54
C LEU A 244 12.85 -14.02 17.57
N SER A 245 12.31 -15.19 17.93
CA SER A 245 12.99 -16.14 18.83
C SER A 245 14.18 -16.86 18.18
N VAL A 246 14.24 -16.81 16.84
CA VAL A 246 15.29 -17.46 16.02
C VAL A 246 16.17 -16.45 15.26
N VAL A 247 16.24 -15.21 15.74
CA VAL A 247 17.12 -14.19 15.15
C VAL A 247 18.56 -14.67 15.19
N PRO A 248 19.32 -14.62 14.05
CA PRO A 248 20.72 -15.02 14.02
C PRO A 248 21.58 -14.15 14.94
N ASP A 249 22.60 -14.74 15.55
CA ASP A 249 23.61 -13.98 16.28
C ASP A 249 24.47 -13.21 15.27
N LEU A 250 24.28 -11.90 15.24
CA LEU A 250 24.99 -10.99 14.34
C LEU A 250 26.00 -10.15 15.14
N PRO A 251 27.21 -9.92 14.59
CA PRO A 251 28.22 -9.13 15.29
C PRO A 251 27.95 -7.63 15.31
N TYR A 252 26.81 -7.19 14.78
CA TYR A 252 26.40 -5.78 14.63
C TYR A 252 24.90 -5.58 14.84
N SER A 253 24.50 -4.34 15.03
CA SER A 253 23.12 -3.95 15.22
C SER A 253 22.35 -3.97 13.90
N ILE A 254 21.09 -4.41 13.96
CA ILE A 254 20.10 -4.32 12.87
C ILE A 254 18.80 -3.73 13.41
N SER A 255 17.89 -3.36 12.51
CA SER A 255 16.54 -2.92 12.87
C SER A 255 15.47 -3.72 12.16
N ILE A 256 14.32 -3.95 12.85
CA ILE A 256 13.16 -4.63 12.30
C ILE A 256 11.94 -3.74 12.51
N HIS A 257 11.19 -3.50 11.44
CA HIS A 257 10.04 -2.62 11.44
C HIS A 257 8.80 -3.34 10.90
N ASP A 258 7.76 -3.43 11.72
CA ASP A 258 6.42 -3.80 11.26
C ASP A 258 5.76 -2.58 10.60
N ILE A 259 5.24 -2.75 9.39
CA ILE A 259 4.66 -1.66 8.60
C ILE A 259 3.17 -1.88 8.43
N GLY A 260 2.37 -1.03 9.08
CA GLY A 260 0.92 -1.07 9.01
C GLY A 260 0.29 0.33 9.05
N LEU A 261 -0.17 0.85 7.90
CA LEU A 261 -0.75 2.20 7.81
C LEU A 261 -2.08 2.32 8.58
N GLY A 262 -2.94 1.31 8.50
CA GLY A 262 -4.29 1.35 9.10
C GLY A 262 -4.30 1.40 10.63
N GLY A 263 -3.19 1.04 11.28
CA GLY A 263 -3.07 1.06 12.75
C GLY A 263 -3.23 2.44 13.35
N VAL A 264 -2.80 3.49 12.65
CA VAL A 264 -2.89 4.88 13.14
C VAL A 264 -4.33 5.39 13.22
N MET A 265 -5.25 4.75 12.49
CA MET A 265 -6.67 5.09 12.51
C MET A 265 -7.44 4.45 13.69
N ALA A 266 -6.76 3.71 14.56
CA ALA A 266 -7.38 2.99 15.67
C ALA A 266 -7.89 3.91 16.78
N SER A 267 -7.34 5.12 16.92
CA SER A 267 -7.71 6.06 17.98
C SER A 267 -7.55 7.51 17.55
N PRO A 268 -8.46 8.41 17.96
CA PRO A 268 -8.27 9.86 17.80
C PRO A 268 -6.99 10.38 18.47
N ALA A 269 -6.51 9.73 19.52
CA ALA A 269 -5.25 10.08 20.18
C ALA A 269 -4.01 9.99 19.26
N PHE A 270 -4.13 9.30 18.13
CA PHE A 270 -3.06 9.18 17.14
C PHE A 270 -3.11 10.26 16.05
N ARG A 271 -3.84 11.36 16.28
CA ARG A 271 -4.05 12.47 15.32
C ARG A 271 -2.76 12.87 14.58
N ARG A 272 -1.66 13.09 15.28
CA ARG A 272 -0.36 13.45 14.68
C ARG A 272 0.13 12.41 13.66
N ARG A 273 -0.14 11.11 13.90
CA ARG A 273 0.24 10.03 12.98
C ARG A 273 -0.72 9.93 11.80
N GLN A 274 -1.98 10.26 12.02
CA GLN A 274 -2.98 10.36 10.94
C GLN A 274 -2.64 11.52 10.00
N GLU A 275 -2.27 12.67 10.54
CA GLU A 275 -1.79 13.82 9.76
C GLU A 275 -0.53 13.49 8.95
N ASP A 276 0.34 12.58 9.45
CA ASP A 276 1.51 12.13 8.70
C ASP A 276 1.12 11.28 7.47
N LEU A 277 -0.03 10.58 7.48
CA LEU A 277 -0.56 9.94 6.27
C LEU A 277 -0.85 10.96 5.18
N GLY A 278 -1.52 12.07 5.50
CA GLY A 278 -1.77 13.16 4.56
C GLY A 278 -0.49 13.82 4.04
N ARG A 279 0.50 14.02 4.92
CA ARG A 279 1.82 14.53 4.51
C ARG A 279 2.54 13.55 3.58
N MET A 280 2.60 12.26 3.91
CA MET A 280 3.18 11.24 3.03
C MET A 280 2.48 11.18 1.69
N ALA A 281 1.15 11.29 1.66
CA ALA A 281 0.39 11.32 0.42
C ALA A 281 0.78 12.52 -0.44
N THR A 282 0.92 13.71 0.15
CA THR A 282 1.38 14.91 -0.55
C THR A 282 2.81 14.76 -1.08
N GLU A 283 3.73 14.21 -0.27
CA GLU A 283 5.12 13.96 -0.66
C GLU A 283 5.20 12.95 -1.82
N VAL A 284 4.43 11.86 -1.76
CA VAL A 284 4.33 10.85 -2.83
C VAL A 284 3.75 11.47 -4.10
N MET A 285 2.70 12.27 -4.00
CA MET A 285 2.10 12.95 -5.16
C MET A 285 3.09 13.93 -5.80
N THR A 286 3.88 14.64 -5.00
CA THR A 286 4.95 15.52 -5.52
C THR A 286 5.96 14.72 -6.34
N LEU A 287 6.36 13.52 -5.91
CA LEU A 287 7.25 12.64 -6.67
C LEU A 287 6.62 12.17 -7.99
N VAL A 288 5.31 11.94 -8.00
CA VAL A 288 4.56 11.62 -9.24
C VAL A 288 4.60 12.83 -10.20
N GLN A 289 4.27 14.02 -9.71
CA GLN A 289 4.23 15.24 -10.53
C GLN A 289 5.57 15.57 -11.18
N VAL A 290 6.68 15.36 -10.47
CA VAL A 290 8.03 15.60 -11.04
C VAL A 290 8.58 14.39 -11.81
N GLY A 291 7.78 13.34 -12.04
CA GLY A 291 8.15 12.17 -12.83
C GLY A 291 9.20 11.25 -12.18
N ARG A 292 9.42 11.36 -10.89
CA ARG A 292 10.37 10.49 -10.14
C ARG A 292 9.80 9.10 -9.88
N ILE A 293 8.49 9.01 -9.72
CA ILE A 293 7.74 7.76 -9.64
C ILE A 293 6.50 7.86 -10.54
N ARG A 294 5.98 6.73 -10.99
CA ARG A 294 4.78 6.64 -11.81
C ARG A 294 3.74 5.73 -11.18
N PRO A 295 2.45 6.04 -11.31
CA PRO A 295 1.37 5.13 -10.93
C PRO A 295 1.49 3.77 -11.62
N THR A 296 1.09 2.70 -10.94
CA THR A 296 1.27 1.30 -11.41
C THR A 296 -0.06 0.60 -11.68
N ALA A 297 -1.08 1.29 -12.19
CA ALA A 297 -2.33 0.66 -12.61
C ALA A 297 -2.06 -0.32 -13.76
N ALA A 298 -2.38 -1.60 -13.53
CA ALA A 298 -2.19 -2.67 -14.52
C ALA A 298 -3.51 -3.10 -15.17
N GLU A 299 -4.61 -2.95 -14.45
CA GLU A 299 -5.95 -3.34 -14.88
C GLU A 299 -7.00 -2.40 -14.31
N GLU A 300 -7.95 -1.99 -15.14
CA GLU A 300 -9.13 -1.24 -14.72
C GLU A 300 -10.36 -2.14 -14.78
N ILE A 301 -11.19 -2.09 -13.74
CA ILE A 301 -12.42 -2.86 -13.61
C ILE A 301 -13.59 -1.96 -13.18
N THR A 302 -14.81 -2.51 -13.13
CA THR A 302 -15.98 -1.84 -12.53
C THR A 302 -16.12 -2.20 -11.04
N LEU A 303 -16.96 -1.46 -10.31
CA LEU A 303 -17.28 -1.75 -8.90
C LEU A 303 -17.81 -3.20 -8.74
N GLU A 304 -18.66 -3.64 -9.67
CA GLU A 304 -19.27 -4.97 -9.65
C GLU A 304 -18.26 -6.11 -9.84
N ALA A 305 -17.14 -5.83 -10.49
CA ALA A 305 -16.11 -6.82 -10.72
C ALA A 305 -15.16 -7.03 -9.53
N ILE A 306 -15.23 -6.19 -8.49
CA ILE A 306 -14.37 -6.25 -7.31
C ILE A 306 -14.33 -7.63 -6.65
N PRO A 307 -15.45 -8.32 -6.36
CA PRO A 307 -15.39 -9.63 -5.70
C PRO A 307 -14.52 -10.63 -6.45
N LYS A 308 -14.73 -10.78 -7.75
CA LYS A 308 -13.96 -11.69 -8.60
C LYS A 308 -12.48 -11.26 -8.75
N ALA A 309 -12.22 -9.97 -8.79
CA ALA A 309 -10.85 -9.46 -8.87
C ALA A 309 -10.09 -9.65 -7.55
N LEU A 310 -10.75 -9.59 -6.40
CA LEU A 310 -10.17 -9.92 -5.09
C LEU A 310 -9.85 -11.42 -4.97
N GLU A 311 -10.66 -12.32 -5.54
CA GLU A 311 -10.32 -13.76 -5.62
C GLU A 311 -9.00 -13.95 -6.37
N ARG A 312 -8.87 -13.35 -7.58
CA ARG A 312 -7.62 -13.40 -8.37
C ARG A 312 -6.44 -12.78 -7.63
N LEU A 313 -6.66 -11.69 -6.88
CA LEU A 313 -5.61 -11.08 -6.09
C LEU A 313 -5.16 -12.00 -4.95
N ALA A 314 -6.08 -12.73 -4.32
CA ALA A 314 -5.78 -13.70 -3.26
C ALA A 314 -5.01 -14.93 -3.78
N GLU A 315 -5.22 -15.34 -5.03
CA GLU A 315 -4.45 -16.37 -5.72
C GLU A 315 -3.00 -15.94 -6.02
N GLY A 316 -2.72 -14.63 -5.96
CA GLY A 316 -1.41 -14.06 -6.26
C GLY A 316 -1.19 -13.79 -7.76
N HIS A 317 0.06 -13.48 -8.10
CA HIS A 317 0.51 -13.27 -9.49
C HIS A 317 -0.03 -12.00 -10.20
N VAL A 318 -0.65 -11.08 -9.47
CA VAL A 318 -1.04 -9.78 -10.01
C VAL A 318 0.18 -8.87 -10.12
N ARG A 319 0.38 -8.27 -11.30
CA ARG A 319 1.40 -7.25 -11.53
C ARG A 319 0.80 -5.87 -11.27
N GLY A 320 1.51 -5.01 -10.53
CA GLY A 320 1.02 -3.66 -10.21
C GLY A 320 -0.27 -3.68 -9.41
N LYS A 321 -1.23 -2.82 -9.77
CA LYS A 321 -2.51 -2.62 -9.06
C LYS A 321 -3.70 -2.86 -9.97
N ILE A 322 -4.76 -3.45 -9.41
CA ILE A 322 -6.11 -3.49 -10.00
C ILE A 322 -6.88 -2.30 -9.44
N VAL A 323 -7.46 -1.49 -10.31
CA VAL A 323 -8.23 -0.29 -9.94
C VAL A 323 -9.67 -0.42 -10.41
N ALA A 324 -10.62 -0.19 -9.51
CA ALA A 324 -12.02 -0.13 -9.86
C ALA A 324 -12.46 1.31 -10.08
N ARG A 325 -13.05 1.60 -11.26
CA ARG A 325 -13.84 2.82 -11.48
C ARG A 325 -15.19 2.67 -10.79
N VAL A 326 -15.54 3.64 -9.97
CA VAL A 326 -16.79 3.63 -9.20
C VAL A 326 -17.78 4.59 -9.83
N GLN A 327 -17.38 5.83 -10.05
CA GLN A 327 -18.19 6.86 -10.70
C GLN A 327 -17.32 7.70 -11.66
N SER A 328 -17.96 8.32 -12.63
CA SER A 328 -17.31 9.26 -13.57
C SER A 328 -17.34 10.70 -13.04
#